data_60bf1c5da6daf0723447339756e5c9c1
#
_entry.id   60bf1c5da6daf0723447339756e5c9c1
#
_cell.length_a   1.000
_cell.length_b   1.000
_cell.length_c   1.000
_cell.angle_alpha   90.00
_cell.angle_beta   90.00
_cell.angle_gamma   90.00
#
_symmetry.space_group_name_H-M   'P 1'
#
loop_
_entity.id
_entity.type
_entity.pdbx_description
1 polymer ?
#
loop_
_entity_poly.entity_id
_entity_poly.type
_entity_poly.pdbx_seq_one_letter_code
_entity_poly.pdbx_strand_id
1 'polypeptide(L)'
;EILRVVDCVKPRVLVLDSIQTFFTQDLPSAPGSVGQVREVAFKIFQEIKARSLPVLLIGHVTKEGSLAGPKTLEHIVDTVVYFEGERTHSYRVLRAIKNRYGSTPETGVFEMGSDGLRSVDNPSEIFLSERPENAPGSAIVCNMEGTRPLLVEVQALVSPSSNVGMPRRMVAGIEYNRMSLLIAILEKRAGLHLQSEDIFVNIAGGIKITEPGVDLGSAAAI
;
A
#
# COMPACT_ATOMS: atom_id res chain seq x y z
N GLU A 1 32.70 -7.83 5.80
CA GLU A 1 33.10 -6.95 4.67
C GLU A 1 32.48 -5.57 4.79
N ILE A 2 31.14 -5.43 4.90
CA ILE A 2 30.42 -4.14 5.05
C ILE A 2 31.04 -3.28 6.15
N LEU A 3 31.25 -3.83 7.35
CA LEU A 3 31.78 -3.07 8.49
C LEU A 3 33.19 -2.54 8.24
N ARG A 4 34.05 -3.29 7.53
CA ARG A 4 35.37 -2.79 7.12
C ARG A 4 35.29 -1.60 6.17
N VAL A 5 34.35 -1.63 5.22
CA VAL A 5 34.11 -0.52 4.32
C VAL A 5 33.61 0.69 5.09
N VAL A 6 32.67 0.50 6.03
CA VAL A 6 32.16 1.57 6.91
C VAL A 6 33.28 2.20 7.73
N ASP A 7 34.19 1.41 8.31
CA ASP A 7 35.32 1.91 9.11
C ASP A 7 36.35 2.67 8.27
N CYS A 8 36.51 2.28 6.99
CA CYS A 8 37.41 2.93 6.05
C CYS A 8 36.82 4.25 5.51
N VAL A 9 35.58 4.22 5.05
CA VAL A 9 34.90 5.34 4.36
C VAL A 9 34.32 6.35 5.35
N LYS A 10 33.94 5.90 6.56
CA LYS A 10 33.27 6.70 7.61
C LYS A 10 32.03 7.47 7.05
N PRO A 11 31.07 6.77 6.46
CA PRO A 11 29.91 7.40 5.85
C PRO A 11 29.03 8.08 6.90
N ARG A 12 28.26 9.08 6.49
CA ARG A 12 27.24 9.72 7.35
C ARG A 12 25.92 8.96 7.38
N VAL A 13 25.65 8.17 6.35
CA VAL A 13 24.47 7.30 6.21
C VAL A 13 24.89 6.05 5.46
N LEU A 14 24.39 4.90 5.86
CA LEU A 14 24.57 3.61 5.16
C LEU A 14 23.24 3.17 4.54
N VAL A 15 23.24 2.86 3.25
CA VAL A 15 22.10 2.30 2.53
C VAL A 15 22.47 0.88 2.07
N LEU A 16 21.65 -0.10 2.41
CA LEU A 16 21.81 -1.50 2.00
C LEU A 16 20.62 -1.91 1.13
N ASP A 17 20.87 -2.05 -0.18
CA ASP A 17 19.89 -2.48 -1.19
C ASP A 17 20.36 -3.76 -1.87
N SER A 18 19.69 -4.87 -1.64
CA SER A 18 18.65 -5.13 -0.65
C SER A 18 19.20 -6.05 0.46
N ILE A 19 18.57 -6.00 1.62
CA ILE A 19 19.00 -6.84 2.76
C ILE A 19 19.01 -8.34 2.42
N GLN A 20 18.22 -8.78 1.46
CA GLN A 20 18.13 -10.17 1.02
C GLN A 20 19.40 -10.67 0.30
N THR A 21 20.22 -9.77 -0.23
CA THR A 21 21.47 -10.15 -0.93
C THR A 21 22.62 -10.42 0.01
N PHE A 22 22.52 -10.01 1.27
CA PHE A 22 23.55 -10.20 2.27
C PHE A 22 23.38 -11.52 3.02
N PHE A 23 24.48 -12.14 3.39
CA PHE A 23 24.49 -13.39 4.15
C PHE A 23 25.65 -13.45 5.14
N THR A 24 25.52 -14.31 6.15
CA THR A 24 26.61 -14.67 7.07
C THR A 24 26.96 -16.13 6.91
N GLN A 25 28.24 -16.45 7.04
CA GLN A 25 28.73 -17.82 7.01
C GLN A 25 28.40 -18.63 8.27
N ASP A 26 27.94 -17.95 9.33
CA ASP A 26 27.59 -18.59 10.59
C ASP A 26 26.29 -19.40 10.52
N LEU A 27 25.51 -19.22 9.46
CA LEU A 27 24.26 -19.95 9.20
C LEU A 27 24.38 -20.74 7.89
N PRO A 28 24.01 -22.05 7.90
CA PRO A 28 24.07 -22.88 6.71
C PRO A 28 22.91 -22.63 5.72
N SER A 29 22.00 -21.74 6.04
CA SER A 29 20.82 -21.44 5.21
C SER A 29 21.20 -20.54 4.02
N ALA A 30 20.42 -20.65 2.91
CA ALA A 30 20.66 -19.87 1.70
C ALA A 30 20.50 -18.34 1.92
N PRO A 31 21.26 -17.51 1.16
CA PRO A 31 21.05 -16.06 1.13
C PRO A 31 19.57 -15.72 0.85
N GLY A 32 19.06 -14.67 1.49
CA GLY A 32 17.65 -14.25 1.36
C GLY A 32 16.64 -15.07 2.16
N SER A 33 17.05 -16.18 2.81
CA SER A 33 16.19 -16.89 3.75
C SER A 33 15.86 -16.05 4.99
N VAL A 34 14.74 -16.32 5.64
CA VAL A 34 14.27 -15.60 6.86
C VAL A 34 15.37 -15.56 7.93
N GLY A 35 16.04 -16.71 8.16
CA GLY A 35 17.12 -16.84 9.14
C GLY A 35 18.32 -15.94 8.79
N GLN A 36 18.76 -15.96 7.54
CA GLN A 36 19.88 -15.13 7.07
C GLN A 36 19.56 -13.64 7.18
N VAL A 37 18.41 -13.21 6.69
CA VAL A 37 18.01 -11.79 6.73
C VAL A 37 17.94 -11.29 8.17
N ARG A 38 17.36 -12.09 9.08
CA ARG A 38 17.28 -11.75 10.51
C ARG A 38 18.66 -11.64 11.15
N GLU A 39 19.53 -12.61 10.94
CA GLU A 39 20.88 -12.65 11.54
C GLU A 39 21.74 -11.51 11.02
N VAL A 40 21.72 -11.27 9.70
CA VAL A 40 22.47 -10.17 9.08
C VAL A 40 22.01 -8.82 9.61
N ALA A 41 20.68 -8.60 9.66
CA ALA A 41 20.13 -7.36 10.18
C ALA A 41 20.48 -7.16 11.65
N PHE A 42 20.44 -8.21 12.47
CA PHE A 42 20.80 -8.15 13.87
C PHE A 42 22.29 -7.78 14.08
N LYS A 43 23.20 -8.41 13.33
CA LYS A 43 24.62 -8.08 13.35
C LYS A 43 24.90 -6.64 12.94
N ILE A 44 24.26 -6.20 11.84
CA ILE A 44 24.37 -4.81 11.39
C ILE A 44 23.87 -3.86 12.47
N PHE A 45 22.70 -4.14 13.07
CA PHE A 45 22.14 -3.32 14.13
C PHE A 45 23.09 -3.19 15.34
N GLN A 46 23.65 -4.30 15.84
CA GLN A 46 24.57 -4.29 16.97
C GLN A 46 25.80 -3.43 16.71
N GLU A 47 26.45 -3.64 15.56
CA GLU A 47 27.70 -2.96 15.18
C GLU A 47 27.49 -1.48 14.87
N ILE A 48 26.36 -1.14 14.25
CA ILE A 48 26.07 0.21 13.82
C ILE A 48 25.55 1.08 14.96
N LYS A 49 24.80 0.48 15.90
CA LYS A 49 24.35 1.19 17.10
C LYS A 49 25.54 1.77 17.90
N ALA A 50 26.64 1.02 17.99
CA ALA A 50 27.87 1.49 18.64
C ALA A 50 28.53 2.68 17.91
N ARG A 51 28.26 2.83 16.60
CA ARG A 51 28.84 3.87 15.73
C ARG A 51 27.94 5.09 15.56
N SER A 52 26.71 5.07 16.10
CA SER A 52 25.69 6.11 15.89
C SER A 52 25.47 6.45 14.41
N LEU A 53 25.59 5.46 13.53
CA LEU A 53 25.43 5.62 12.08
C LEU A 53 24.00 5.31 11.65
N PRO A 54 23.28 6.24 11.02
CA PRO A 54 21.97 5.95 10.43
C PRO A 54 22.06 4.92 9.31
N VAL A 55 21.15 3.92 9.31
CA VAL A 55 21.08 2.87 8.30
C VAL A 55 19.70 2.78 7.69
N LEU A 56 19.65 2.72 6.37
CA LEU A 56 18.47 2.39 5.58
C LEU A 56 18.62 0.96 5.05
N LEU A 57 17.75 0.06 5.50
CA LEU A 57 17.66 -1.29 4.99
C LEU A 57 16.52 -1.34 3.96
N ILE A 58 16.86 -1.59 2.71
CA ILE A 58 15.87 -1.79 1.65
C ILE A 58 15.56 -3.28 1.57
N GLY A 59 14.28 -3.63 1.63
CA GLY A 59 13.80 -5.00 1.53
C GLY A 59 12.64 -5.12 0.55
N HIS A 60 12.59 -6.23 -0.18
CA HIS A 60 11.51 -6.53 -1.10
C HIS A 60 10.44 -7.39 -0.44
N VAL A 61 9.17 -7.03 -0.65
CA VAL A 61 8.02 -7.85 -0.25
C VAL A 61 7.67 -8.76 -1.42
N THR A 62 7.62 -10.07 -1.19
CA THR A 62 7.12 -11.01 -2.20
C THR A 62 5.60 -11.10 -2.15
N LYS A 63 4.97 -11.36 -3.29
CA LYS A 63 3.50 -11.51 -3.42
C LYS A 63 2.92 -12.61 -2.52
N GLU A 64 3.72 -13.58 -2.12
CA GLU A 64 3.29 -14.75 -1.33
C GLU A 64 3.59 -14.64 0.18
N GLY A 65 4.22 -13.55 0.63
CA GLY A 65 4.50 -13.34 2.06
C GLY A 65 5.46 -14.34 2.71
N SER A 66 6.03 -15.28 1.94
CA SER A 66 6.83 -16.41 2.46
C SER A 66 8.34 -16.18 2.49
N LEU A 67 8.88 -15.27 1.71
CA LEU A 67 10.29 -14.86 1.84
C LEU A 67 10.41 -13.80 2.93
N ALA A 68 11.55 -13.75 3.60
CA ALA A 68 11.90 -12.87 4.70
C ALA A 68 11.41 -11.43 4.46
N GLY A 69 10.13 -11.22 4.69
CA GLY A 69 9.46 -9.96 4.49
C GLY A 69 9.75 -8.98 5.62
N PRO A 70 9.29 -7.74 5.51
CA PRO A 70 9.50 -6.68 6.49
C PRO A 70 9.10 -7.07 7.91
N LYS A 71 8.11 -7.95 8.11
CA LYS A 71 7.70 -8.43 9.44
C LYS A 71 8.84 -9.00 10.28
N THR A 72 9.82 -9.65 9.65
CA THR A 72 10.99 -10.21 10.36
C THR A 72 11.89 -9.12 10.93
N LEU A 73 11.97 -7.98 10.27
CA LEU A 73 12.83 -6.85 10.61
C LEU A 73 12.13 -5.81 11.49
N GLU A 74 10.80 -5.79 11.52
CA GLU A 74 10.01 -4.81 12.27
C GLU A 74 10.38 -4.72 13.75
N HIS A 75 10.80 -5.83 14.35
CA HIS A 75 11.21 -5.85 15.76
C HIS A 75 12.62 -5.32 15.99
N ILE A 76 13.47 -5.33 14.96
CA ILE A 76 14.88 -4.96 15.04
C ILE A 76 15.08 -3.47 14.77
N VAL A 77 14.36 -2.93 13.77
CA VAL A 77 14.52 -1.55 13.30
C VAL A 77 13.65 -0.56 14.10
N ASP A 78 14.05 0.71 14.11
CA ASP A 78 13.31 1.77 14.81
C ASP A 78 12.12 2.28 13.99
N THR A 79 12.25 2.31 12.69
CA THR A 79 11.22 2.80 11.76
C THR A 79 11.02 1.81 10.63
N VAL A 80 9.77 1.58 10.26
CA VAL A 80 9.37 0.77 9.10
C VAL A 80 8.49 1.62 8.20
N VAL A 81 8.89 1.71 6.95
CA VAL A 81 8.17 2.46 5.93
C VAL A 81 7.87 1.53 4.76
N TYR A 82 6.61 1.48 4.35
CA TYR A 82 6.19 0.75 3.16
C TYR A 82 6.10 1.72 1.99
N PHE A 83 6.66 1.28 0.87
CA PHE A 83 6.60 1.97 -0.39
C PHE A 83 5.73 1.15 -1.34
N GLU A 84 4.50 1.59 -1.52
CA GLU A 84 3.44 0.87 -2.23
C GLU A 84 3.13 1.53 -3.57
N GLY A 85 2.73 0.75 -4.54
CA GLY A 85 2.24 1.25 -5.83
C GLY A 85 2.11 0.13 -6.84
N GLU A 86 1.07 0.19 -7.66
CA GLU A 86 0.87 -0.73 -8.75
C GLU A 86 1.72 -0.33 -9.97
N ARG A 87 2.12 -1.32 -10.77
CA ARG A 87 2.95 -1.06 -11.97
C ARG A 87 2.21 -0.27 -13.05
N THR A 88 0.89 -0.33 -13.03
CA THR A 88 0.00 0.32 -14.00
C THR A 88 -0.25 1.80 -13.70
N HIS A 89 0.06 2.25 -12.46
CA HIS A 89 -0.16 3.62 -12.03
C HIS A 89 1.17 4.34 -11.81
N SER A 90 1.22 5.62 -12.17
CA SER A 90 2.40 6.46 -11.96
C SER A 90 2.65 6.81 -10.49
N TYR A 91 1.65 6.58 -9.62
CA TYR A 91 1.73 6.98 -8.22
C TYR A 91 2.36 5.92 -7.33
N ARG A 92 3.02 6.44 -6.29
CA ARG A 92 3.62 5.65 -5.21
C ARG A 92 3.22 6.27 -3.89
N VAL A 93 2.87 5.42 -2.93
CA VAL A 93 2.46 5.83 -1.58
C VAL A 93 3.49 5.32 -0.59
N LEU A 94 4.01 6.21 0.23
CA LEU A 94 4.95 5.94 1.30
C LEU A 94 4.21 6.01 2.64
N ARG A 95 4.14 4.90 3.38
CA ARG A 95 3.44 4.80 4.67
C ARG A 95 4.39 4.39 5.78
N ALA A 96 4.38 5.12 6.88
CA ALA A 96 5.04 4.68 8.09
C ALA A 96 4.15 3.68 8.85
N ILE A 97 4.63 2.43 8.99
CA ILE A 97 3.92 1.37 9.72
C ILE A 97 4.40 1.31 11.17
N LYS A 98 5.66 1.64 11.39
CA LYS A 98 6.28 1.73 12.71
C LYS A 98 7.21 2.93 12.77
N ASN A 99 7.13 3.68 13.85
CA ASN A 99 8.10 4.74 14.15
C ASN A 99 8.27 4.84 15.67
N ARG A 100 9.44 4.42 16.17
CA ARG A 100 9.73 4.43 17.61
C ARG A 100 9.83 5.85 18.17
N TYR A 101 10.24 6.80 17.35
CA TYR A 101 10.55 8.17 17.79
C TYR A 101 9.61 9.23 17.25
N GLY A 102 8.52 8.84 16.60
CA GLY A 102 7.56 9.79 16.03
C GLY A 102 6.23 9.16 15.66
N SER A 103 5.43 9.95 14.96
CA SER A 103 4.09 9.57 14.49
C SER A 103 4.17 8.55 13.36
N THR A 104 3.18 7.65 13.26
CA THR A 104 3.05 6.69 12.16
C THR A 104 1.94 7.03 11.16
N PRO A 105 0.91 7.85 11.46
CA PRO A 105 -0.16 8.14 10.51
C PRO A 105 0.23 9.09 9.37
N GLU A 106 1.51 9.38 9.21
CA GLU A 106 2.03 10.20 8.11
C GLU A 106 2.11 9.38 6.82
N THR A 107 1.57 9.95 5.73
CA THR A 107 1.58 9.33 4.40
C THR A 107 2.10 10.31 3.36
N GLY A 108 3.10 9.90 2.58
CA GLY A 108 3.61 10.64 1.43
C GLY A 108 3.07 10.06 0.13
N VAL A 109 2.64 10.92 -0.80
CA VAL A 109 2.27 10.52 -2.16
C VAL A 109 3.29 11.09 -3.13
N PHE A 110 3.75 10.23 -4.04
CA PHE A 110 4.74 10.56 -5.04
C PHE A 110 4.25 10.14 -6.42
N GLU A 111 4.66 10.84 -7.44
CA GLU A 111 4.48 10.50 -8.83
C GLU A 111 5.81 10.03 -9.45
N MET A 112 5.75 8.96 -10.24
CA MET A 112 6.90 8.46 -10.99
C MET A 112 6.93 9.11 -12.37
N GLY A 113 7.83 10.07 -12.55
CA GLY A 113 8.08 10.71 -13.84
C GLY A 113 9.33 10.15 -14.55
N SER A 114 9.65 10.70 -15.71
CA SER A 114 10.88 10.40 -16.47
C SER A 114 12.16 10.68 -15.67
N ASP A 115 12.11 11.67 -14.79
CA ASP A 115 13.25 12.14 -13.99
C ASP A 115 13.29 11.50 -12.59
N GLY A 116 12.40 10.52 -12.31
CA GLY A 116 12.29 9.85 -11.03
C GLY A 116 11.04 10.23 -10.24
N LEU A 117 11.10 10.08 -8.93
CA LEU A 117 9.98 10.35 -8.02
C LEU A 117 9.87 11.85 -7.72
N ARG A 118 8.66 12.38 -7.85
CA ARG A 118 8.30 13.74 -7.45
C ARG A 118 7.26 13.69 -6.34
N SER A 119 7.40 14.55 -5.33
CA SER A 119 6.37 14.70 -4.29
C SER A 119 5.10 15.32 -4.88
N VAL A 120 3.96 14.80 -4.45
CA VAL A 120 2.64 15.30 -4.85
C VAL A 120 2.04 16.09 -3.69
N ASP A 121 1.91 17.40 -3.85
CA ASP A 121 1.38 18.27 -2.80
C ASP A 121 -0.13 18.09 -2.60
N ASN A 122 -0.87 17.91 -3.70
CA ASN A 122 -2.31 17.67 -3.68
C ASN A 122 -2.68 16.39 -4.42
N PRO A 123 -2.61 15.22 -3.77
CA PRO A 123 -2.99 13.95 -4.39
C PRO A 123 -4.44 13.90 -4.88
N SER A 124 -5.34 14.64 -4.23
CA SER A 124 -6.76 14.67 -4.61
C SER A 124 -6.96 15.20 -6.03
N GLU A 125 -6.20 16.20 -6.46
CA GLU A 125 -6.28 16.71 -7.84
C GLU A 125 -5.99 15.63 -8.86
N ILE A 126 -5.02 14.79 -8.59
CA ILE A 126 -4.60 13.72 -9.46
C ILE A 126 -5.68 12.65 -9.59
N PHE A 127 -6.25 12.20 -8.45
CA PHE A 127 -7.30 11.17 -8.44
C PHE A 127 -8.62 11.65 -9.04
N LEU A 128 -8.80 12.96 -9.19
CA LEU A 128 -9.99 13.56 -9.77
C LEU A 128 -9.77 14.14 -11.17
N SER A 129 -8.53 14.21 -11.66
CA SER A 129 -8.18 14.88 -12.93
C SER A 129 -8.83 14.25 -14.17
N GLU A 130 -9.05 12.94 -14.15
CA GLU A 130 -9.63 12.18 -15.27
C GLU A 130 -11.15 12.00 -15.14
N ARG A 131 -11.76 12.58 -14.09
CA ARG A 131 -13.18 12.41 -13.85
C ARG A 131 -14.03 13.14 -14.88
N PRO A 132 -14.94 12.47 -15.61
CA PRO A 132 -15.92 13.14 -16.45
C PRO A 132 -16.94 13.88 -15.58
N GLU A 133 -17.24 15.13 -15.93
CA GLU A 133 -18.25 15.90 -15.23
C GLU A 133 -19.65 15.29 -15.41
N ASN A 134 -20.41 15.19 -14.32
CA ASN A 134 -21.77 14.68 -14.30
C ASN A 134 -21.96 13.25 -14.86
N ALA A 135 -20.96 12.40 -14.79
CA ALA A 135 -21.10 10.99 -15.18
C ALA A 135 -21.93 10.22 -14.12
N PRO A 136 -23.00 9.51 -14.52
CA PRO A 136 -23.69 8.61 -13.62
C PRO A 136 -22.76 7.48 -13.18
N GLY A 137 -22.95 6.95 -11.98
CA GLY A 137 -22.10 5.90 -11.44
C GLY A 137 -20.75 6.41 -10.90
N SER A 138 -20.62 7.70 -10.61
CA SER A 138 -19.42 8.31 -10.04
C SER A 138 -19.76 9.10 -8.79
N ALA A 139 -19.07 8.83 -7.69
CA ALA A 139 -19.15 9.58 -6.44
C ALA A 139 -17.77 9.90 -5.90
N ILE A 140 -17.59 11.10 -5.34
CA ILE A 140 -16.37 11.49 -4.66
C ILE A 140 -16.53 11.21 -3.17
N VAL A 141 -15.54 10.54 -2.59
CA VAL A 141 -15.44 10.27 -1.16
C VAL A 141 -14.15 10.83 -0.59
N CYS A 142 -14.20 11.23 0.67
CA CYS A 142 -13.01 11.55 1.43
C CYS A 142 -12.55 10.31 2.20
N ASN A 143 -11.37 9.83 1.91
CA ASN A 143 -10.68 8.76 2.63
C ASN A 143 -9.56 9.34 3.47
N MET A 144 -9.39 8.87 4.69
CA MET A 144 -8.28 9.28 5.54
C MET A 144 -7.09 8.34 5.36
N GLU A 145 -6.00 8.86 4.82
CA GLU A 145 -4.73 8.17 4.75
C GLU A 145 -3.80 8.67 5.86
N GLY A 146 -3.86 7.98 7.00
CA GLY A 146 -3.25 8.48 8.22
C GLY A 146 -3.94 9.75 8.72
N THR A 147 -3.21 10.86 8.74
CA THR A 147 -3.76 12.19 9.09
C THR A 147 -4.19 13.02 7.88
N ARG A 148 -3.95 12.53 6.66
CA ARG A 148 -4.18 13.28 5.43
C ARG A 148 -5.49 12.88 4.78
N PRO A 149 -6.43 13.83 4.55
CA PRO A 149 -7.62 13.55 3.77
C PRO A 149 -7.25 13.44 2.27
N LEU A 150 -7.72 12.38 1.64
CA LEU A 150 -7.61 12.16 0.19
C LEU A 150 -9.00 12.08 -0.41
N LEU A 151 -9.27 12.91 -1.41
CA LEU A 151 -10.48 12.77 -2.22
C LEU A 151 -10.21 11.72 -3.30
N VAL A 152 -11.08 10.73 -3.38
CA VAL A 152 -11.00 9.66 -4.36
C VAL A 152 -12.34 9.46 -5.03
N GLU A 153 -12.35 9.05 -6.28
CA GLU A 153 -13.55 8.71 -7.01
C GLU A 153 -13.88 7.24 -6.84
N VAL A 154 -15.13 6.97 -6.46
CA VAL A 154 -15.77 5.66 -6.55
C VAL A 154 -16.54 5.60 -7.84
N GLN A 155 -16.22 4.63 -8.68
CA GLN A 155 -16.92 4.37 -9.94
C GLN A 155 -17.73 3.10 -9.81
N ALA A 156 -18.99 3.13 -10.18
CA ALA A 156 -19.87 1.98 -10.22
C ALA A 156 -20.56 1.85 -11.57
N LEU A 157 -20.73 0.63 -12.03
CA LEU A 157 -21.54 0.29 -13.18
C LEU A 157 -22.53 -0.81 -12.77
N VAL A 158 -23.80 -0.53 -12.96
CA VAL A 158 -24.90 -1.48 -12.74
C VAL A 158 -25.57 -1.72 -14.07
N SER A 159 -25.72 -2.98 -14.45
CA SER A 159 -26.36 -3.36 -15.71
C SER A 159 -27.10 -4.69 -15.58
N PRO A 160 -28.18 -4.90 -16.32
CA PRO A 160 -28.87 -6.19 -16.34
C PRO A 160 -27.92 -7.33 -16.64
N SER A 161 -27.96 -8.39 -15.81
CA SER A 161 -27.11 -9.54 -16.03
C SER A 161 -27.59 -10.37 -17.22
N SER A 162 -26.67 -10.69 -18.13
CA SER A 162 -26.92 -11.61 -19.24
C SER A 162 -26.96 -13.08 -18.76
N ASN A 163 -26.46 -13.38 -17.56
CA ASN A 163 -26.42 -14.73 -17.00
C ASN A 163 -27.61 -14.94 -16.07
N VAL A 164 -28.56 -15.75 -16.50
CA VAL A 164 -29.72 -16.11 -15.67
C VAL A 164 -29.25 -16.85 -14.42
N GLY A 165 -29.48 -16.22 -13.25
CA GLY A 165 -29.25 -16.81 -11.93
C GLY A 165 -27.90 -16.59 -11.29
N MET A 166 -26.91 -15.99 -11.97
CA MET A 166 -25.58 -15.69 -11.39
C MET A 166 -25.04 -14.32 -11.84
N PRO A 167 -25.55 -13.23 -11.29
CA PRO A 167 -25.05 -11.90 -11.60
C PRO A 167 -23.58 -11.73 -11.13
N ARG A 168 -22.82 -10.99 -11.91
CA ARG A 168 -21.40 -10.75 -11.62
C ARG A 168 -21.25 -9.65 -10.57
N ARG A 169 -20.34 -9.85 -9.64
CA ARG A 169 -19.93 -8.86 -8.65
C ARG A 169 -18.42 -8.71 -8.75
N MET A 170 -17.95 -7.59 -9.28
CA MET A 170 -16.52 -7.28 -9.39
C MET A 170 -16.21 -6.01 -8.62
N VAL A 171 -15.23 -6.08 -7.75
CA VAL A 171 -14.86 -4.98 -6.86
C VAL A 171 -13.33 -4.81 -6.91
N ALA A 172 -12.89 -3.59 -7.17
CA ALA A 172 -11.49 -3.20 -7.11
C ALA A 172 -11.32 -1.99 -6.17
N GLY A 173 -10.30 -2.07 -5.31
CA GLY A 173 -9.99 -1.01 -4.36
C GLY A 173 -10.80 -1.02 -3.05
N ILE A 174 -11.85 -1.84 -2.94
CA ILE A 174 -12.65 -2.06 -1.72
C ILE A 174 -12.71 -3.56 -1.43
N GLU A 175 -12.90 -3.94 -0.17
CA GLU A 175 -13.08 -5.34 0.20
C GLU A 175 -14.39 -5.89 -0.35
N TYR A 176 -14.32 -7.08 -0.99
CA TYR A 176 -15.46 -7.73 -1.63
C TYR A 176 -16.62 -8.01 -0.65
N ASN A 177 -16.33 -8.52 0.55
CA ASN A 177 -17.36 -8.85 1.55
C ASN A 177 -18.10 -7.61 2.03
N ARG A 178 -17.39 -6.50 2.18
CA ARG A 178 -17.96 -5.20 2.54
C ARG A 178 -18.93 -4.70 1.48
N MET A 179 -18.52 -4.75 0.22
CA MET A 179 -19.37 -4.37 -0.91
C MET A 179 -20.61 -5.26 -1.01
N SER A 180 -20.46 -6.56 -0.83
CA SER A 180 -21.58 -7.51 -0.84
C SER A 180 -22.61 -7.20 0.26
N LEU A 181 -22.15 -6.84 1.46
CA LEU A 181 -23.04 -6.40 2.55
C LEU A 181 -23.76 -5.10 2.20
N LEU A 182 -23.06 -4.13 1.62
CA LEU A 182 -23.63 -2.85 1.20
C LEU A 182 -24.73 -3.05 0.15
N ILE A 183 -24.50 -3.88 -0.86
CA ILE A 183 -25.49 -4.24 -1.87
C ILE A 183 -26.73 -4.86 -1.22
N ALA A 184 -26.56 -5.79 -0.28
CA ALA A 184 -27.67 -6.40 0.44
C ALA A 184 -28.48 -5.39 1.27
N ILE A 185 -27.81 -4.38 1.86
CA ILE A 185 -28.46 -3.27 2.58
C ILE A 185 -29.27 -2.41 1.60
N LEU A 186 -28.69 -2.05 0.46
CA LEU A 186 -29.37 -1.27 -0.58
C LEU A 186 -30.63 -1.98 -1.09
N GLU A 187 -30.55 -3.29 -1.33
CA GLU A 187 -31.72 -4.08 -1.71
C GLU A 187 -32.81 -4.06 -0.63
N LYS A 188 -32.46 -4.34 0.62
CA LYS A 188 -33.43 -4.56 1.69
C LYS A 188 -33.96 -3.27 2.33
N ARG A 189 -33.18 -2.21 2.34
CA ARG A 189 -33.52 -0.96 3.03
C ARG A 189 -33.84 0.19 2.08
N ALA A 190 -33.15 0.29 0.96
CA ALA A 190 -33.44 1.32 -0.05
C ALA A 190 -34.41 0.84 -1.13
N GLY A 191 -34.77 -0.44 -1.17
CA GLY A 191 -35.71 -1.01 -2.12
C GLY A 191 -35.16 -1.13 -3.56
N LEU A 192 -33.87 -1.09 -3.74
CA LEU A 192 -33.24 -1.26 -5.05
C LEU A 192 -33.29 -2.73 -5.50
N HIS A 193 -33.56 -2.96 -6.79
CA HIS A 193 -33.65 -4.31 -7.36
C HIS A 193 -32.31 -4.70 -7.98
N LEU A 194 -31.34 -5.06 -7.14
CA LEU A 194 -29.95 -5.37 -7.55
C LEU A 194 -29.68 -6.88 -7.72
N GLN A 195 -30.64 -7.74 -7.42
CA GLN A 195 -30.45 -9.21 -7.43
C GLN A 195 -30.13 -9.76 -8.82
N SER A 196 -30.70 -9.16 -9.86
CA SER A 196 -30.50 -9.57 -11.26
C SER A 196 -29.50 -8.70 -12.03
N GLU A 197 -28.82 -7.80 -11.34
CA GLU A 197 -27.92 -6.85 -11.96
C GLU A 197 -26.45 -7.27 -11.80
N ASP A 198 -25.66 -7.15 -12.85
CA ASP A 198 -24.21 -7.18 -12.76
C ASP A 198 -23.73 -5.86 -12.15
N ILE A 199 -22.87 -5.94 -11.14
CA ILE A 199 -22.36 -4.76 -10.42
C ILE A 199 -20.82 -4.78 -10.46
N PHE A 200 -20.26 -3.70 -10.96
CA PHE A 200 -18.83 -3.45 -11.03
C PHE A 200 -18.52 -2.20 -10.24
N VAL A 201 -17.59 -2.27 -9.27
CA VAL A 201 -17.17 -1.12 -8.47
C VAL A 201 -15.66 -1.01 -8.51
N ASN A 202 -15.17 0.19 -8.73
CA ASN A 202 -13.75 0.49 -8.81
C ASN A 202 -13.44 1.79 -8.04
N ILE A 203 -12.29 1.80 -7.36
CA ILE A 203 -11.72 3.04 -6.83
C ILE A 203 -10.71 3.56 -7.85
N ALA A 204 -10.94 4.77 -8.33
CA ALA A 204 -10.02 5.43 -9.26
C ALA A 204 -8.62 5.58 -8.66
N GLY A 205 -7.59 5.46 -9.52
CA GLY A 205 -6.19 5.57 -9.08
C GLY A 205 -5.61 4.31 -8.44
N GLY A 206 -6.36 3.16 -8.40
CA GLY A 206 -5.84 1.88 -7.90
C GLY A 206 -5.54 1.85 -6.39
N ILE A 207 -6.07 2.80 -5.63
CA ILE A 207 -5.90 2.84 -4.18
C ILE A 207 -6.82 1.81 -3.52
N LYS A 208 -6.29 1.12 -2.52
CA LYS A 208 -7.09 0.22 -1.68
C LYS A 208 -7.59 0.97 -0.45
N ILE A 209 -8.93 1.07 -0.31
CA ILE A 209 -9.58 1.73 0.82
C ILE A 209 -10.13 0.68 1.78
N THR A 210 -9.79 0.82 3.05
CA THR A 210 -10.27 -0.05 4.13
C THR A 210 -11.21 0.68 5.10
N GLU A 211 -11.26 2.01 5.04
CA GLU A 211 -12.07 2.82 5.94
C GLU A 211 -13.57 2.83 5.60
N PRO A 212 -14.45 2.97 6.62
CA PRO A 212 -15.90 3.00 6.44
C PRO A 212 -16.41 4.20 5.63
N GLY A 213 -15.64 5.27 5.53
CA GLY A 213 -16.05 6.51 4.82
C GLY A 213 -16.41 6.31 3.36
N VAL A 214 -15.91 5.22 2.73
CA VAL A 214 -16.21 4.89 1.34
C VAL A 214 -17.61 4.33 1.11
N ASP A 215 -18.30 3.83 2.15
CA ASP A 215 -19.56 3.10 2.00
C ASP A 215 -20.68 3.96 1.42
N LEU A 216 -20.84 5.18 1.95
CA LEU A 216 -21.89 6.09 1.46
C LEU A 216 -21.66 6.49 0.01
N GLY A 217 -20.41 6.78 -0.36
CA GLY A 217 -20.10 7.10 -1.75
C GLY A 217 -20.27 5.91 -2.69
N SER A 218 -19.94 4.70 -2.24
CA SER A 218 -20.19 3.47 -3.01
C SER A 218 -21.69 3.22 -3.20
N ALA A 219 -22.49 3.45 -2.15
CA ALA A 219 -23.94 3.37 -2.23
C ALA A 219 -24.54 4.42 -3.18
N ALA A 220 -23.96 5.62 -3.21
CA ALA A 220 -24.42 6.71 -4.08
C ALA A 220 -23.98 6.53 -5.54
N ALA A 221 -22.88 5.79 -5.79
CA ALA A 221 -22.40 5.48 -7.14
C ALA A 221 -23.20 4.32 -7.78
N ILE A 222 -23.69 3.36 -6.98
CA ILE A 222 -24.58 2.26 -7.38
C ILE A 222 -26.00 2.77 -7.63
#